data_b36d19f6b81a07031a620bea4ec9d815
#
_entry.id   b36d19f6b81a07031a620bea4ec9d815
#
_cell.length_a   1.000
_cell.length_b   1.000
_cell.length_c   1.000
_cell.angle_alpha   90.00
_cell.angle_beta   90.00
_cell.angle_gamma   90.00
#
_symmetry.space_group_name_H-M   'P 1'
#
loop_
_entity.id
_entity.type
_entity.pdbx_description
1 polymer ?
#
loop_
_entity_poly.entity_id
_entity_poly.type
_entity_poly.pdbx_seq_one_letter_code
_entity_poly.pdbx_strand_id
1 'polypeptide(L)'
;MYEFNLVLLLLQQMCVFLVIAWLMSKTRLFIPLMQVTVRLPHKLLCYVTFSIFCIMGTYFGLHIEDSIANTRAIGAVMGGLLGGPVVGGLVGLTGGIHRYSMGGFTASACAVSTTMEGLIGGLLHLYLLRRHRADRLLQPMIALVTTLFAELAQMIIILAMARPFDQAARLVAHIALPMIVANGVGAGLFMRLILDRRETLEKYSIAFSAKALRIADRAVGVLMQGFNEKNCTRMAQIIREETGVGAVAITDCEKLLGFVGLGADHHLPGTPISSPHTFQAIAKNEVVYA
;
A
#
# COMPACT_ATOMS: atom_id res chain seq x y z
N MET A 1 37.03 -4.79 5.33
CA MET A 1 36.54 -5.48 4.10
C MET A 1 35.33 -6.37 4.38
N TYR A 2 35.34 -7.19 5.45
CA TYR A 2 34.22 -8.07 5.81
C TYR A 2 32.90 -7.30 6.16
N GLU A 3 33.00 -6.28 6.99
CA GLU A 3 31.84 -5.43 7.36
C GLU A 3 31.23 -4.70 6.17
N PHE A 4 32.07 -4.22 5.23
CA PHE A 4 31.57 -3.57 4.01
C PHE A 4 30.79 -4.54 3.12
N ASN A 5 31.26 -5.79 2.99
CA ASN A 5 30.56 -6.83 2.26
C ASN A 5 29.21 -7.19 2.93
N LEU A 6 29.15 -7.20 4.25
CA LEU A 6 27.92 -7.44 4.99
C LEU A 6 26.88 -6.34 4.74
N VAL A 7 27.27 -5.07 4.80
CA VAL A 7 26.41 -3.94 4.46
C VAL A 7 25.88 -4.08 3.03
N LEU A 8 26.75 -4.39 2.07
CA LEU A 8 26.38 -4.54 0.66
C LEU A 8 25.35 -5.67 0.46
N LEU A 9 25.55 -6.81 1.11
CA LEU A 9 24.64 -7.94 1.05
C LEU A 9 23.27 -7.63 1.70
N LEU A 10 23.23 -6.94 2.84
CA LEU A 10 21.99 -6.50 3.46
C LEU A 10 21.27 -5.45 2.61
N LEU A 11 21.97 -4.54 1.96
CA LEU A 11 21.41 -3.60 1.00
C LEU A 11 20.83 -4.33 -0.22
N GLN A 12 21.50 -5.36 -0.72
CA GLN A 12 20.97 -6.18 -1.81
C GLN A 12 19.67 -6.88 -1.41
N GLN A 13 19.59 -7.47 -0.22
CA GLN A 13 18.35 -8.05 0.30
C GLN A 13 17.24 -7.01 0.46
N MET A 14 17.59 -5.84 0.98
CA MET A 14 16.65 -4.72 1.07
C MET A 14 16.10 -4.32 -0.31
N CYS A 15 16.95 -4.27 -1.35
CA CYS A 15 16.50 -3.99 -2.72
C CYS A 15 15.51 -5.04 -3.22
N VAL A 16 15.77 -6.34 -3.01
CA VAL A 16 14.82 -7.41 -3.37
C VAL A 16 13.50 -7.23 -2.63
N PHE A 17 13.56 -6.97 -1.32
CA PHE A 17 12.37 -6.70 -0.50
C PHE A 17 11.57 -5.49 -1.02
N LEU A 18 12.23 -4.39 -1.38
CA LEU A 18 11.59 -3.18 -1.91
C LEU A 18 10.97 -3.41 -3.30
N VAL A 19 11.61 -4.22 -4.17
CA VAL A 19 11.04 -4.59 -5.47
C VAL A 19 9.74 -5.39 -5.29
N ILE A 20 9.73 -6.36 -4.37
CA ILE A 20 8.52 -7.13 -4.08
C ILE A 20 7.42 -6.21 -3.50
N ALA A 21 7.77 -5.32 -2.58
CA ALA A 21 6.86 -4.33 -2.03
C ALA A 21 6.29 -3.40 -3.12
N TRP A 22 7.13 -2.96 -4.05
CA TRP A 22 6.72 -2.14 -5.19
C TRP A 22 5.75 -2.89 -6.11
N LEU A 23 6.03 -4.15 -6.47
CA LEU A 23 5.11 -4.98 -7.26
C LEU A 23 3.77 -5.15 -6.55
N MET A 24 3.79 -5.47 -5.25
CA MET A 24 2.57 -5.59 -4.45
C MET A 24 1.80 -4.27 -4.36
N SER A 25 2.48 -3.12 -4.32
CA SER A 25 1.84 -1.80 -4.27
C SER A 25 0.99 -1.50 -5.52
N LYS A 26 1.23 -2.19 -6.64
CA LYS A 26 0.43 -2.07 -7.87
C LYS A 26 -0.89 -2.86 -7.78
N THR A 27 -1.02 -3.78 -6.85
CA THR A 27 -2.22 -4.60 -6.69
C THR A 27 -3.32 -3.84 -5.94
N ARG A 28 -4.59 -4.22 -6.18
CA ARG A 28 -5.74 -3.66 -5.46
C ARG A 28 -5.73 -4.01 -3.97
N LEU A 29 -5.07 -5.09 -3.59
CA LEU A 29 -4.91 -5.55 -2.20
C LEU A 29 -4.11 -4.56 -1.35
N PHE A 30 -3.26 -3.74 -1.97
CA PHE A 30 -2.42 -2.79 -1.25
C PHE A 30 -3.14 -1.47 -0.90
N ILE A 31 -4.25 -1.14 -1.57
CA ILE A 31 -5.01 0.11 -1.35
C ILE A 31 -5.48 0.24 0.11
N PRO A 32 -6.05 -0.80 0.75
CA PRO A 32 -6.47 -0.71 2.15
C PRO A 32 -5.32 -0.46 3.14
N LEU A 33 -4.09 -0.87 2.82
CA LEU A 33 -2.91 -0.66 3.67
C LEU A 33 -2.49 0.81 3.75
N MET A 34 -2.85 1.62 2.73
CA MET A 34 -2.59 3.07 2.70
C MET A 34 -3.59 3.87 3.53
N GLN A 35 -4.68 3.24 3.95
CA GLN A 35 -5.69 3.86 4.80
C GLN A 35 -5.47 3.41 6.24
N VAL A 36 -5.22 4.37 7.14
CA VAL A 36 -5.17 4.10 8.58
C VAL A 36 -6.59 3.74 9.03
N THR A 37 -6.93 2.45 8.99
CA THR A 37 -8.31 1.98 9.12
C THR A 37 -8.52 1.14 10.37
N VAL A 38 -9.65 1.38 11.03
CA VAL A 38 -10.12 0.59 12.18
C VAL A 38 -10.86 -0.69 11.76
N ARG A 39 -11.21 -0.85 10.47
CA ARG A 39 -12.02 -1.97 9.97
C ARG A 39 -11.28 -3.30 10.05
N LEU A 40 -11.93 -4.32 10.59
CA LEU A 40 -11.36 -5.65 10.79
C LEU A 40 -10.77 -6.30 9.51
N PRO A 41 -11.44 -6.27 8.32
CA PRO A 41 -10.87 -6.85 7.11
C PRO A 41 -9.53 -6.24 6.70
N HIS A 42 -9.38 -4.92 6.90
CA HIS A 42 -8.13 -4.23 6.58
C HIS A 42 -7.00 -4.60 7.56
N LYS A 43 -7.33 -4.78 8.84
CA LYS A 43 -6.37 -5.25 9.85
C LYS A 43 -5.90 -6.68 9.55
N LEU A 44 -6.82 -7.55 9.13
CA LEU A 44 -6.47 -8.92 8.73
C LEU A 44 -5.56 -8.92 7.49
N LEU A 45 -5.87 -8.12 6.49
CA LEU A 45 -5.02 -7.96 5.31
C LEU A 45 -3.63 -7.42 5.68
N CYS A 46 -3.57 -6.42 6.56
CA CYS A 46 -2.33 -5.87 7.09
C CYS A 46 -1.52 -6.96 7.81
N TYR A 47 -2.16 -7.73 8.68
CA TYR A 47 -1.53 -8.85 9.37
C TYR A 47 -0.92 -9.88 8.41
N VAL A 48 -1.71 -10.36 7.45
CA VAL A 48 -1.25 -11.37 6.48
C VAL A 48 -0.08 -10.83 5.64
N THR A 49 -0.24 -9.63 5.09
CA THR A 49 0.78 -9.01 4.23
C THR A 49 2.11 -8.84 4.97
N PHE A 50 2.08 -8.23 6.16
CA PHE A 50 3.32 -7.96 6.90
C PHE A 50 3.90 -9.21 7.58
N SER A 51 3.09 -10.22 7.89
CA SER A 51 3.61 -11.53 8.31
C SER A 51 4.39 -12.22 7.18
N ILE A 52 3.89 -12.16 5.95
CA ILE A 52 4.63 -12.65 4.76
C ILE A 52 5.95 -11.90 4.61
N PHE A 53 5.94 -10.56 4.69
CA PHE A 53 7.16 -9.76 4.60
C PHE A 53 8.14 -10.08 5.73
N CYS A 54 7.66 -10.30 6.94
CA CYS A 54 8.49 -10.66 8.09
C CYS A 54 9.16 -12.03 7.89
N ILE A 55 8.41 -13.03 7.41
CA ILE A 55 8.92 -14.37 7.08
C ILE A 55 9.93 -14.29 5.93
N MET A 56 9.61 -13.58 4.86
CA MET A 56 10.53 -13.37 3.73
C MET A 56 11.83 -12.70 4.16
N GLY A 57 11.76 -11.67 5.02
CA GLY A 57 12.94 -11.01 5.57
C GLY A 57 13.85 -11.96 6.35
N THR A 58 13.30 -12.99 6.99
CA THR A 58 14.08 -14.06 7.63
C THR A 58 14.66 -15.03 6.58
N TYR A 59 13.85 -15.43 5.60
CA TYR A 59 14.24 -16.42 4.59
C TYR A 59 15.40 -15.96 3.71
N PHE A 60 15.39 -14.68 3.35
CA PHE A 60 16.49 -14.03 2.61
C PHE A 60 17.65 -13.58 3.52
N GLY A 61 17.57 -13.87 4.84
CA GLY A 61 18.60 -13.48 5.79
C GLY A 61 19.97 -14.12 5.52
N LEU A 62 21.02 -13.42 5.95
CA LEU A 62 22.40 -13.87 5.84
C LEU A 62 22.79 -14.69 7.08
N HIS A 63 23.28 -15.90 6.88
CA HIS A 63 23.79 -16.73 7.96
C HIS A 63 25.18 -16.23 8.38
N ILE A 64 25.31 -15.84 9.64
CA ILE A 64 26.55 -15.34 10.25
C ILE A 64 26.71 -16.05 11.58
N GLU A 65 27.76 -16.85 11.75
CA GLU A 65 28.11 -17.52 13.00
C GLU A 65 26.88 -18.18 13.69
N ASP A 66 26.18 -19.08 13.04
CA ASP A 66 24.99 -19.75 13.57
C ASP A 66 23.83 -18.80 13.97
N SER A 67 23.82 -17.61 13.37
CA SER A 67 22.76 -16.62 13.49
C SER A 67 22.33 -16.12 12.10
N ILE A 68 21.22 -15.36 12.02
CA ILE A 68 20.70 -14.83 10.77
C ILE A 68 20.54 -13.31 10.87
N ALA A 69 21.41 -12.58 10.17
CA ALA A 69 21.21 -11.15 9.92
C ALA A 69 20.16 -10.97 8.81
N ASN A 70 19.18 -10.11 9.00
CA ASN A 70 17.97 -10.11 8.16
C ASN A 70 17.26 -8.76 8.12
N THR A 71 16.26 -8.65 7.22
CA THR A 71 15.40 -7.47 7.03
C THR A 71 14.01 -7.64 7.65
N ARG A 72 13.81 -8.60 8.56
CA ARG A 72 12.54 -8.95 9.19
C ARG A 72 11.91 -7.79 9.96
N ALA A 73 12.73 -6.98 10.62
CA ALA A 73 12.28 -5.82 11.39
C ALA A 73 11.42 -4.85 10.57
N ILE A 74 11.72 -4.69 9.27
CA ILE A 74 10.90 -3.87 8.36
C ILE A 74 9.45 -4.36 8.38
N GLY A 75 9.23 -5.68 8.20
CA GLY A 75 7.90 -6.27 8.21
C GLY A 75 7.18 -6.10 9.55
N ALA A 76 7.88 -6.38 10.66
CA ALA A 76 7.30 -6.30 12.01
C ALA A 76 6.91 -4.85 12.37
N VAL A 77 7.83 -3.90 12.22
CA VAL A 77 7.59 -2.48 12.53
C VAL A 77 6.51 -1.88 11.65
N MET A 78 6.55 -2.16 10.32
CA MET A 78 5.53 -1.65 9.39
C MET A 78 4.15 -2.23 9.67
N GLY A 79 4.06 -3.52 10.02
CA GLY A 79 2.82 -4.16 10.47
C GLY A 79 2.23 -3.45 11.70
N GLY A 80 3.08 -3.05 12.64
CA GLY A 80 2.69 -2.27 13.81
C GLY A 80 2.27 -0.83 13.46
N LEU A 81 3.09 -0.10 12.69
CA LEU A 81 2.82 1.28 12.31
C LEU A 81 1.51 1.44 11.50
N LEU A 82 1.19 0.50 10.62
CA LEU A 82 0.00 0.57 9.76
C LEU A 82 -1.22 -0.12 10.35
N GLY A 83 -1.02 -1.22 11.09
CA GLY A 83 -2.11 -2.04 11.64
C GLY A 83 -2.43 -1.80 13.12
N GLY A 84 -1.56 -1.08 13.84
CA GLY A 84 -1.69 -0.85 15.28
C GLY A 84 -1.10 -1.96 16.15
N PRO A 85 -1.18 -1.82 17.50
CA PRO A 85 -0.42 -2.69 18.43
C PRO A 85 -0.82 -4.17 18.36
N VAL A 86 -2.08 -4.49 18.15
CA VAL A 86 -2.55 -5.88 18.04
C VAL A 86 -1.99 -6.53 16.79
N VAL A 87 -2.08 -5.84 15.64
CA VAL A 87 -1.56 -6.35 14.37
C VAL A 87 -0.04 -6.46 14.43
N GLY A 88 0.66 -5.43 14.92
CA GLY A 88 2.11 -5.45 15.06
C GLY A 88 2.60 -6.58 15.98
N GLY A 89 1.95 -6.77 17.12
CA GLY A 89 2.25 -7.89 18.04
C GLY A 89 2.05 -9.26 17.38
N LEU A 90 0.95 -9.44 16.63
CA LEU A 90 0.68 -10.71 15.92
C LEU A 90 1.65 -10.95 14.76
N VAL A 91 1.99 -9.91 13.97
CA VAL A 91 3.02 -10.01 12.92
C VAL A 91 4.37 -10.37 13.51
N GLY A 92 4.77 -9.68 14.58
CA GLY A 92 6.01 -9.95 15.28
C GLY A 92 6.06 -11.35 15.89
N LEU A 93 4.96 -11.80 16.48
CA LEU A 93 4.83 -13.15 17.02
C LEU A 93 4.95 -14.22 15.92
N THR A 94 4.23 -14.04 14.80
CA THR A 94 4.29 -14.96 13.65
C THR A 94 5.70 -15.04 13.07
N GLY A 95 6.34 -13.89 12.82
CA GLY A 95 7.72 -13.84 12.34
C GLY A 95 8.73 -14.38 13.38
N GLY A 96 8.48 -14.12 14.66
CA GLY A 96 9.27 -14.63 15.77
C GLY A 96 9.21 -16.15 15.89
N ILE A 97 8.03 -16.75 15.82
CA ILE A 97 7.85 -18.21 15.82
C ILE A 97 8.56 -18.83 14.61
N HIS A 98 8.39 -18.26 13.43
CA HIS A 98 9.09 -18.72 12.24
C HIS A 98 10.62 -18.64 12.43
N ARG A 99 11.15 -17.54 12.97
CA ARG A 99 12.59 -17.40 13.25
C ARG A 99 13.07 -18.43 14.29
N TYR A 100 12.24 -18.69 15.31
CA TYR A 100 12.55 -19.68 16.34
C TYR A 100 12.68 -21.09 15.75
N SER A 101 11.80 -21.46 14.82
CA SER A 101 11.81 -22.78 14.18
C SER A 101 13.06 -23.02 13.31
N MET A 102 13.79 -21.97 12.91
CA MET A 102 15.04 -22.10 12.16
C MET A 102 16.27 -22.41 13.05
N GLY A 103 16.11 -22.33 14.37
CA GLY A 103 17.19 -22.67 15.33
C GLY A 103 18.29 -21.59 15.42
N GLY A 104 19.45 -22.02 15.95
CA GLY A 104 20.59 -21.17 16.25
C GLY A 104 20.56 -20.61 17.68
N PHE A 105 21.73 -20.19 18.20
CA PHE A 105 21.86 -19.76 19.60
C PHE A 105 21.13 -18.45 19.92
N THR A 106 20.77 -17.66 18.91
CA THR A 106 19.98 -16.43 19.04
C THR A 106 18.48 -16.64 18.80
N ALA A 107 18.01 -17.87 18.54
CA ALA A 107 16.64 -18.12 18.08
C ALA A 107 15.58 -17.54 19.03
N SER A 108 15.70 -17.80 20.35
CA SER A 108 14.76 -17.30 21.37
C SER A 108 14.82 -15.78 21.50
N ALA A 109 16.02 -15.20 21.54
CA ALA A 109 16.21 -13.76 21.62
C ALA A 109 15.59 -13.03 20.40
N CYS A 110 15.83 -13.56 19.20
CA CYS A 110 15.27 -13.03 17.96
C CYS A 110 13.74 -13.18 17.88
N ALA A 111 13.16 -14.25 18.42
CA ALA A 111 11.71 -14.41 18.48
C ALA A 111 11.04 -13.34 19.37
N VAL A 112 11.62 -13.09 20.53
CA VAL A 112 11.16 -12.07 21.46
C VAL A 112 11.35 -10.67 20.86
N SER A 113 12.54 -10.38 20.30
CA SER A 113 12.81 -9.06 19.72
C SER A 113 11.88 -8.73 18.56
N THR A 114 11.58 -9.68 17.68
CA THR A 114 10.66 -9.44 16.56
C THR A 114 9.25 -9.07 17.03
N THR A 115 8.79 -9.71 18.12
CA THR A 115 7.50 -9.36 18.73
C THR A 115 7.54 -7.94 19.31
N MET A 116 8.64 -7.58 19.97
CA MET A 116 8.84 -6.22 20.49
C MET A 116 8.91 -5.16 19.38
N GLU A 117 9.59 -5.44 18.26
CA GLU A 117 9.64 -4.55 17.09
C GLU A 117 8.23 -4.23 16.57
N GLY A 118 7.37 -5.25 16.40
CA GLY A 118 5.99 -5.06 15.99
C GLY A 118 5.18 -4.25 17.01
N LEU A 119 5.39 -4.48 18.30
CA LEU A 119 4.74 -3.73 19.38
C LEU A 119 5.23 -2.28 19.42
N ILE A 120 6.52 -1.99 19.24
CA ILE A 120 7.07 -0.64 19.17
C ILE A 120 6.37 0.15 18.06
N GLY A 121 6.29 -0.41 16.84
CA GLY A 121 5.53 0.21 15.75
C GLY A 121 4.07 0.45 16.09
N GLY A 122 3.42 -0.54 16.71
CA GLY A 122 2.02 -0.47 17.09
C GLY A 122 1.73 0.53 18.23
N LEU A 123 2.60 0.65 19.20
CA LEU A 123 2.47 1.63 20.28
C LEU A 123 2.62 3.05 19.76
N LEU A 124 3.57 3.27 18.84
CA LEU A 124 3.70 4.57 18.17
C LEU A 124 2.47 4.92 17.33
N HIS A 125 1.89 3.93 16.61
CA HIS A 125 0.61 4.10 15.93
C HIS A 125 -0.47 4.59 16.87
N LEU A 126 -0.66 3.92 18.02
CA LEU A 126 -1.66 4.30 19.03
C LEU A 126 -1.39 5.69 19.61
N TYR A 127 -0.13 6.01 19.88
CA TYR A 127 0.27 7.33 20.38
C TYR A 127 -0.07 8.45 19.40
N LEU A 128 0.26 8.28 18.11
CA LEU A 128 -0.03 9.26 17.07
C LEU A 128 -1.53 9.43 16.84
N LEU A 129 -2.31 8.34 16.87
CA LEU A 129 -3.77 8.41 16.78
C LEU A 129 -4.38 9.19 17.96
N ARG A 130 -3.94 8.90 19.19
CA ARG A 130 -4.41 9.63 20.38
C ARG A 130 -4.08 11.12 20.35
N ARG A 131 -3.03 11.50 19.62
CA ARG A 131 -2.62 12.89 19.40
C ARG A 131 -3.26 13.53 18.17
N HIS A 132 -4.21 12.86 17.50
CA HIS A 132 -4.83 13.32 16.25
C HIS A 132 -3.81 13.64 15.13
N ARG A 133 -2.71 12.88 15.08
CA ARG A 133 -1.63 13.03 14.09
C ARG A 133 -1.49 11.79 13.22
N ALA A 134 -2.63 11.24 12.76
CA ALA A 134 -2.66 10.05 11.90
C ALA A 134 -1.91 10.25 10.56
N ASP A 135 -1.85 11.47 10.06
CA ASP A 135 -1.11 11.89 8.88
C ASP A 135 0.39 11.57 8.96
N ARG A 136 0.95 11.60 10.19
CA ARG A 136 2.36 11.29 10.42
C ARG A 136 2.71 9.81 10.32
N LEU A 137 1.73 8.91 10.43
CA LEU A 137 1.97 7.46 10.34
C LEU A 137 2.57 7.03 9.00
N LEU A 138 2.27 7.76 7.92
CA LEU A 138 2.78 7.48 6.59
C LEU A 138 4.05 8.28 6.25
N GLN A 139 4.65 8.98 7.22
CA GLN A 139 5.88 9.72 6.98
C GLN A 139 7.10 8.78 6.96
N PRO A 140 7.94 8.80 5.92
CA PRO A 140 9.12 7.95 5.81
C PRO A 140 10.09 8.08 6.99
N MET A 141 10.28 9.30 7.51
CA MET A 141 11.14 9.54 8.66
C MET A 141 10.63 8.89 9.94
N ILE A 142 9.32 8.78 10.12
CA ILE A 142 8.73 8.07 11.27
C ILE A 142 9.04 6.59 11.18
N ALA A 143 8.86 5.97 10.01
CA ALA A 143 9.20 4.57 9.80
C ALA A 143 10.70 4.30 10.01
N LEU A 144 11.56 5.14 9.45
CA LEU A 144 13.01 5.06 9.61
C LEU A 144 13.40 5.11 11.09
N VAL A 145 13.01 6.16 11.80
CA VAL A 145 13.40 6.36 13.21
C VAL A 145 12.83 5.27 14.10
N THR A 146 11.58 4.86 13.88
CA THR A 146 10.96 3.78 14.66
C THR A 146 11.71 2.46 14.48
N THR A 147 12.13 2.16 13.25
CA THR A 147 12.89 0.93 12.95
C THR A 147 14.30 1.00 13.54
N LEU A 148 14.99 2.15 13.53
CA LEU A 148 16.26 2.32 14.22
C LEU A 148 16.13 1.98 15.73
N PHE A 149 15.11 2.50 16.40
CA PHE A 149 14.85 2.19 17.81
C PHE A 149 14.49 0.72 18.04
N ALA A 150 13.71 0.12 17.16
CA ALA A 150 13.33 -1.28 17.23
C ALA A 150 14.54 -2.20 17.08
N GLU A 151 15.42 -1.91 16.15
CA GLU A 151 16.70 -2.63 15.94
C GLU A 151 17.65 -2.47 17.15
N LEU A 152 17.74 -1.28 17.73
CA LEU A 152 18.52 -1.10 18.96
C LEU A 152 17.95 -1.96 20.10
N ALA A 153 16.63 -2.02 20.25
CA ALA A 153 16.00 -2.90 21.23
C ALA A 153 16.31 -4.38 20.95
N GLN A 154 16.32 -4.81 19.68
CA GLN A 154 16.74 -6.16 19.28
C GLN A 154 18.17 -6.46 19.74
N MET A 155 19.12 -5.57 19.52
CA MET A 155 20.51 -5.78 19.95
C MET A 155 20.63 -5.95 21.46
N ILE A 156 19.89 -5.15 22.23
CA ILE A 156 19.84 -5.27 23.70
C ILE A 156 19.25 -6.61 24.12
N ILE A 157 18.16 -7.05 23.47
CA ILE A 157 17.51 -8.34 23.77
C ILE A 157 18.45 -9.52 23.45
N ILE A 158 19.19 -9.46 22.35
CA ILE A 158 20.18 -10.49 22.00
C ILE A 158 21.25 -10.59 23.09
N LEU A 159 21.83 -9.47 23.53
CA LEU A 159 22.83 -9.44 24.59
C LEU A 159 22.29 -9.95 25.94
N ALA A 160 21.02 -9.67 26.24
CA ALA A 160 20.39 -10.10 27.48
C ALA A 160 20.05 -11.59 27.53
N MET A 161 19.60 -12.15 26.40
CA MET A 161 19.00 -13.49 26.35
C MET A 161 19.89 -14.57 25.71
N ALA A 162 20.72 -14.22 24.69
CA ALA A 162 21.51 -15.21 23.99
C ALA A 162 22.72 -15.66 24.84
N ARG A 163 23.07 -16.95 24.76
CA ARG A 163 24.18 -17.56 25.49
C ARG A 163 24.98 -18.46 24.54
N PRO A 164 26.32 -18.51 24.63
CA PRO A 164 27.18 -17.79 25.58
C PRO A 164 27.25 -16.28 25.30
N PHE A 165 27.41 -15.47 26.35
CA PHE A 165 27.43 -13.99 26.24
C PHE A 165 28.56 -13.48 25.32
N ASP A 166 29.76 -14.03 25.40
CA ASP A 166 30.89 -13.61 24.57
C ASP A 166 30.64 -13.79 23.07
N GLN A 167 29.90 -14.86 22.70
CA GLN A 167 29.50 -15.09 21.31
C GLN A 167 28.42 -14.08 20.89
N ALA A 168 27.44 -13.82 21.76
CA ALA A 168 26.42 -12.82 21.52
C ALA A 168 27.01 -11.40 21.36
N ALA A 169 27.98 -11.04 22.20
CA ALA A 169 28.65 -9.74 22.15
C ALA A 169 29.46 -9.57 20.85
N ARG A 170 30.21 -10.59 20.43
CA ARG A 170 30.92 -10.56 19.14
C ARG A 170 29.95 -10.45 17.97
N LEU A 171 28.87 -11.24 17.97
CA LEU A 171 27.85 -11.17 16.92
C LEU A 171 27.25 -9.77 16.83
N VAL A 172 26.76 -9.21 17.94
CA VAL A 172 26.18 -7.87 17.98
C VAL A 172 27.15 -6.82 17.50
N ALA A 173 28.42 -6.88 17.89
CA ALA A 173 29.45 -5.94 17.42
C ALA A 173 29.60 -5.94 15.88
N HIS A 174 29.39 -7.10 15.23
CA HIS A 174 29.50 -7.23 13.78
C HIS A 174 28.22 -6.84 13.03
N ILE A 175 27.03 -7.18 13.57
CA ILE A 175 25.76 -7.02 12.83
C ILE A 175 25.00 -5.75 13.17
N ALA A 176 25.24 -5.12 14.33
CA ALA A 176 24.41 -4.03 14.82
C ALA A 176 24.34 -2.86 13.85
N LEU A 177 25.50 -2.28 13.49
CA LEU A 177 25.53 -1.13 12.59
C LEU A 177 24.95 -1.43 11.20
N PRO A 178 25.35 -2.51 10.51
CA PRO A 178 24.75 -2.90 9.24
C PRO A 178 23.24 -3.09 9.28
N MET A 179 22.72 -3.82 10.28
CA MET A 179 21.28 -4.10 10.39
C MET A 179 20.48 -2.85 10.73
N ILE A 180 20.92 -2.07 11.72
CA ILE A 180 20.24 -0.83 12.12
C ILE A 180 20.11 0.12 10.93
N VAL A 181 21.18 0.33 10.17
CA VAL A 181 21.18 1.23 9.01
C VAL A 181 20.33 0.65 7.88
N ALA A 182 20.57 -0.61 7.48
CA ALA A 182 19.84 -1.21 6.36
C ALA A 182 18.33 -1.30 6.62
N ASN A 183 17.92 -1.75 7.81
CA ASN A 183 16.50 -1.89 8.15
C ASN A 183 15.83 -0.53 8.35
N GLY A 184 16.51 0.43 8.98
CA GLY A 184 15.99 1.79 9.13
C GLY A 184 15.75 2.47 7.79
N VAL A 185 16.75 2.47 6.91
CA VAL A 185 16.65 3.00 5.54
C VAL A 185 15.59 2.23 4.74
N GLY A 186 15.60 0.90 4.83
CA GLY A 186 14.63 0.04 4.15
C GLY A 186 13.18 0.35 4.55
N ALA A 187 12.91 0.53 5.85
CA ALA A 187 11.58 0.93 6.34
C ALA A 187 11.18 2.32 5.85
N GLY A 188 12.11 3.28 5.86
CA GLY A 188 11.88 4.62 5.32
C GLY A 188 11.53 4.59 3.83
N LEU A 189 12.28 3.84 3.02
CA LEU A 189 12.02 3.68 1.58
C LEU A 189 10.72 2.93 1.32
N PHE A 190 10.41 1.88 2.10
CA PHE A 190 9.15 1.18 2.00
C PHE A 190 7.96 2.12 2.28
N MET A 191 8.04 2.93 3.33
CA MET A 191 7.01 3.92 3.63
C MET A 191 6.90 4.97 2.53
N ARG A 192 8.01 5.37 1.90
CA ARG A 192 8.00 6.29 0.76
C ARG A 192 7.25 5.70 -0.43
N LEU A 193 7.44 4.42 -0.73
CA LEU A 193 6.68 3.72 -1.78
C LEU A 193 5.17 3.72 -1.50
N ILE A 194 4.76 3.52 -0.25
CA ILE A 194 3.35 3.61 0.16
C ILE A 194 2.82 5.02 -0.07
N LEU A 195 3.54 6.03 0.38
CA LEU A 195 3.14 7.43 0.28
C LEU A 195 3.01 7.87 -1.18
N ASP A 196 4.00 7.56 -2.02
CA ASP A 196 3.99 7.89 -3.47
C ASP A 196 2.80 7.23 -4.19
N ARG A 197 2.48 6.00 -3.80
CA ARG A 197 1.32 5.31 -4.38
C ARG A 197 0.01 5.96 -3.96
N ARG A 198 -0.11 6.36 -2.69
CA ARG A 198 -1.27 7.08 -2.17
C ARG A 198 -1.45 8.42 -2.88
N GLU A 199 -0.40 9.24 -2.96
CA GLU A 199 -0.42 10.53 -3.66
C GLU A 199 -0.84 10.38 -5.12
N THR A 200 -0.35 9.33 -5.79
CA THR A 200 -0.72 9.04 -7.18
C THR A 200 -2.22 8.76 -7.30
N LEU A 201 -2.78 7.91 -6.43
CA LEU A 201 -4.21 7.58 -6.44
C LEU A 201 -5.08 8.81 -6.10
N GLU A 202 -4.66 9.64 -5.15
CA GLU A 202 -5.34 10.90 -4.80
C GLU A 202 -5.35 11.87 -5.98
N LYS A 203 -4.24 12.03 -6.70
CA LYS A 203 -4.15 12.86 -7.92
C LYS A 203 -5.13 12.39 -9.01
N TYR A 204 -5.21 11.06 -9.26
CA TYR A 204 -6.16 10.52 -10.21
C TYR A 204 -7.62 10.78 -9.79
N SER A 205 -7.94 10.62 -8.50
CA SER A 205 -9.28 10.88 -7.97
C SER A 205 -9.67 12.36 -8.10
N ILE A 206 -8.76 13.28 -7.78
CA ILE A 206 -8.97 14.72 -7.92
C ILE A 206 -9.16 15.11 -9.39
N ALA A 207 -8.31 14.60 -10.29
CA ALA A 207 -8.42 14.89 -11.72
C ALA A 207 -9.74 14.38 -12.30
N PHE A 208 -10.19 13.20 -11.90
CA PHE A 208 -11.48 12.65 -12.30
C PHE A 208 -12.67 13.48 -11.79
N SER A 209 -12.65 13.87 -10.51
CA SER A 209 -13.68 14.70 -9.89
C SER A 209 -13.76 16.09 -10.54
N ALA A 210 -12.61 16.71 -10.81
CA ALA A 210 -12.55 18.00 -11.50
C ALA A 210 -13.11 17.92 -12.93
N LYS A 211 -12.87 16.80 -13.64
CA LYS A 211 -13.42 16.55 -14.97
C LYS A 211 -14.95 16.41 -14.91
N ALA A 212 -15.47 15.63 -13.97
CA ALA A 212 -16.91 15.45 -13.77
C ALA A 212 -17.60 16.79 -13.44
N LEU A 213 -16.97 17.59 -12.57
CA LEU A 213 -17.50 18.91 -12.20
C LEU A 213 -17.55 19.88 -13.39
N ARG A 214 -16.52 19.91 -14.25
CA ARG A 214 -16.52 20.72 -15.49
C ARG A 214 -17.61 20.29 -16.45
N ILE A 215 -17.84 18.98 -16.61
CA ILE A 215 -18.95 18.49 -17.44
C ILE A 215 -20.29 18.96 -16.88
N ALA A 216 -20.50 18.82 -15.56
CA ALA A 216 -21.73 19.27 -14.91
C ALA A 216 -21.96 20.76 -15.09
N ASP A 217 -20.95 21.59 -14.83
CA ASP A 217 -21.04 23.06 -14.98
C ASP A 217 -21.40 23.49 -16.40
N ARG A 218 -20.71 22.93 -17.40
CA ARG A 218 -21.01 23.20 -18.81
C ARG A 218 -22.35 22.66 -19.29
N ALA A 219 -22.81 21.53 -18.70
CA ALA A 219 -24.06 20.86 -19.08
C ALA A 219 -25.31 21.48 -18.44
N VAL A 220 -25.20 22.10 -17.25
CA VAL A 220 -26.36 22.66 -16.52
C VAL A 220 -27.14 23.68 -17.38
N GLY A 221 -26.45 24.63 -18.03
CA GLY A 221 -27.08 25.63 -18.87
C GLY A 221 -27.81 25.06 -20.11
N VAL A 222 -27.32 23.91 -20.62
CA VAL A 222 -27.95 23.20 -21.75
C VAL A 222 -29.19 22.39 -21.26
N LEU A 223 -29.08 21.72 -20.13
CA LEU A 223 -30.16 20.90 -19.55
C LEU A 223 -31.35 21.77 -19.10
N MET A 224 -31.09 22.96 -18.57
CA MET A 224 -32.17 23.89 -18.18
C MET A 224 -33.03 24.33 -19.36
N GLN A 225 -32.56 24.21 -20.59
CA GLN A 225 -33.32 24.52 -21.82
C GLN A 225 -34.21 23.34 -22.29
N GLY A 226 -34.24 22.26 -21.55
CA GLY A 226 -35.03 21.07 -21.81
C GLY A 226 -34.25 19.92 -22.46
N PHE A 227 -34.78 18.71 -22.33
CA PHE A 227 -34.19 17.46 -22.80
C PHE A 227 -34.73 17.13 -24.21
N ASN A 228 -34.07 17.67 -25.21
CA ASN A 228 -34.42 17.50 -26.62
C ASN A 228 -33.16 17.15 -27.46
N GLU A 229 -33.34 16.73 -28.71
CA GLU A 229 -32.26 16.25 -29.59
C GLU A 229 -31.12 17.25 -29.74
N LYS A 230 -31.43 18.56 -29.90
CA LYS A 230 -30.42 19.62 -30.02
C LYS A 230 -29.59 19.76 -28.76
N ASN A 231 -30.23 19.77 -27.59
CA ASN A 231 -29.56 19.92 -26.30
C ASN A 231 -28.79 18.64 -25.91
N CYS A 232 -29.34 17.47 -26.21
CA CYS A 232 -28.65 16.19 -26.00
C CYS A 232 -27.41 16.05 -26.89
N THR A 233 -27.47 16.48 -28.16
CA THR A 233 -26.30 16.53 -29.05
C THR A 233 -25.25 17.51 -28.51
N ARG A 234 -25.64 18.67 -28.00
CA ARG A 234 -24.72 19.63 -27.38
C ARG A 234 -24.10 19.08 -26.11
N MET A 235 -24.86 18.38 -25.30
CA MET A 235 -24.35 17.73 -24.10
C MET A 235 -23.38 16.57 -24.44
N ALA A 236 -23.68 15.77 -25.46
CA ALA A 236 -22.80 14.72 -25.94
C ALA A 236 -21.46 15.31 -26.43
N GLN A 237 -21.50 16.49 -27.08
CA GLN A 237 -20.31 17.20 -27.49
C GLN A 237 -19.47 17.65 -26.30
N ILE A 238 -20.09 18.25 -25.26
CA ILE A 238 -19.40 18.68 -24.03
C ILE A 238 -18.72 17.48 -23.37
N ILE A 239 -19.43 16.36 -23.23
CA ILE A 239 -18.86 15.12 -22.62
C ILE A 239 -17.66 14.64 -23.43
N ARG A 240 -17.78 14.59 -24.77
CA ARG A 240 -16.70 14.15 -25.64
C ARG A 240 -15.47 15.04 -25.55
N GLU A 241 -15.65 16.37 -25.57
CA GLU A 241 -14.56 17.35 -25.44
C GLU A 241 -13.83 17.19 -24.10
N GLU A 242 -14.56 17.05 -22.98
CA GLU A 242 -13.97 16.93 -21.64
C GLU A 242 -13.35 15.56 -21.38
N THR A 243 -13.91 14.49 -21.94
CA THR A 243 -13.44 13.11 -21.67
C THR A 243 -12.41 12.62 -22.67
N GLY A 244 -12.46 13.11 -23.92
CA GLY A 244 -11.62 12.63 -25.01
C GLY A 244 -12.03 11.26 -25.56
N VAL A 245 -13.23 10.77 -25.25
CA VAL A 245 -13.73 9.48 -25.77
C VAL A 245 -14.04 9.55 -27.26
N GLY A 246 -13.97 8.43 -27.97
CA GLY A 246 -14.19 8.36 -29.42
C GLY A 246 -15.59 8.76 -29.84
N ALA A 247 -16.61 8.37 -29.10
CA ALA A 247 -18.00 8.72 -29.34
C ALA A 247 -18.81 8.82 -28.04
N VAL A 248 -19.86 9.63 -28.03
CA VAL A 248 -20.83 9.77 -26.94
C VAL A 248 -22.25 9.73 -27.53
N ALA A 249 -23.08 8.86 -26.97
CA ALA A 249 -24.49 8.75 -27.26
C ALA A 249 -25.33 9.14 -26.04
N ILE A 250 -26.40 9.87 -26.22
CA ILE A 250 -27.39 10.15 -25.18
C ILE A 250 -28.73 9.65 -25.67
N THR A 251 -29.38 8.82 -24.87
CA THR A 251 -30.68 8.19 -25.19
C THR A 251 -31.73 8.55 -24.14
N ASP A 252 -32.99 8.48 -24.50
CA ASP A 252 -34.08 8.19 -23.54
C ASP A 252 -34.23 6.68 -23.39
N CYS A 253 -35.38 6.19 -22.96
CA CYS A 253 -35.67 4.75 -22.80
C CYS A 253 -35.93 4.03 -24.14
N GLU A 254 -36.16 4.75 -25.25
CA GLU A 254 -36.62 4.20 -26.53
C GLU A 254 -35.72 4.56 -27.70
N LYS A 255 -35.22 5.78 -27.74
CA LYS A 255 -34.50 6.32 -28.89
C LYS A 255 -33.23 7.11 -28.53
N LEU A 256 -32.37 7.27 -29.54
CA LEU A 256 -31.19 8.09 -29.52
C LEU A 256 -31.57 9.57 -29.61
N LEU A 257 -31.21 10.38 -28.62
CA LEU A 257 -31.50 11.82 -28.61
C LEU A 257 -30.32 12.66 -29.07
N GLY A 258 -29.08 12.18 -28.86
CA GLY A 258 -27.87 12.89 -29.30
C GLY A 258 -26.72 11.95 -29.52
N PHE A 259 -25.93 12.17 -30.56
CA PHE A 259 -24.71 11.42 -30.87
C PHE A 259 -23.62 12.35 -31.40
N VAL A 260 -22.39 12.12 -30.92
CA VAL A 260 -21.22 12.87 -31.42
C VAL A 260 -20.00 11.94 -31.40
N GLY A 261 -19.28 11.88 -32.51
CA GLY A 261 -18.02 11.14 -32.61
C GLY A 261 -17.99 10.11 -33.74
N LEU A 262 -17.18 9.07 -33.55
CA LEU A 262 -17.02 8.01 -34.54
C LEU A 262 -18.35 7.27 -34.74
N GLY A 263 -18.81 7.14 -35.97
CA GLY A 263 -20.10 6.53 -36.30
C GLY A 263 -21.28 7.51 -36.38
N ALA A 264 -21.06 8.80 -36.35
CA ALA A 264 -22.12 9.80 -36.48
C ALA A 264 -22.87 9.77 -37.83
N ASP A 265 -22.31 9.12 -38.80
CA ASP A 265 -22.87 8.90 -40.14
C ASP A 265 -24.06 7.91 -40.15
N HIS A 266 -24.13 6.99 -39.17
CA HIS A 266 -25.18 5.98 -39.07
C HIS A 266 -25.93 5.95 -37.71
N HIS A 267 -25.45 6.71 -36.72
CA HIS A 267 -26.16 6.92 -35.47
C HIS A 267 -26.90 8.25 -35.45
N LEU A 268 -28.06 8.30 -36.07
CA LEU A 268 -28.83 9.53 -36.20
C LEU A 268 -29.76 9.75 -34.99
N PRO A 269 -29.85 10.99 -34.44
CA PRO A 269 -30.85 11.32 -33.43
C PRO A 269 -32.28 10.99 -33.91
N GLY A 270 -33.15 10.53 -33.02
CA GLY A 270 -34.49 10.07 -33.32
C GLY A 270 -34.60 8.59 -33.67
N THR A 271 -33.49 7.89 -33.95
CA THR A 271 -33.51 6.44 -34.27
C THR A 271 -33.68 5.60 -32.98
N PRO A 272 -34.33 4.41 -33.10
CA PRO A 272 -34.44 3.49 -31.96
C PRO A 272 -33.08 3.02 -31.45
N ILE A 273 -32.99 2.74 -30.13
CA ILE A 273 -31.82 2.16 -29.52
C ILE A 273 -31.56 0.78 -30.14
N SER A 274 -30.36 0.52 -30.61
CA SER A 274 -29.97 -0.78 -31.18
C SER A 274 -29.00 -1.59 -30.30
N SER A 275 -28.37 -0.94 -29.32
CA SER A 275 -27.35 -1.56 -28.45
C SER A 275 -27.96 -2.42 -27.35
N PRO A 276 -27.67 -3.75 -27.31
CA PRO A 276 -28.14 -4.63 -26.23
C PRO A 276 -27.64 -4.18 -24.83
N HIS A 277 -26.44 -3.64 -24.75
CA HIS A 277 -25.84 -3.14 -23.49
C HIS A 277 -26.57 -1.91 -22.96
N THR A 278 -27.06 -1.02 -23.87
CA THR A 278 -27.86 0.14 -23.49
C THR A 278 -29.22 -0.31 -22.90
N PHE A 279 -29.90 -1.27 -23.54
CA PHE A 279 -31.13 -1.84 -22.99
C PHE A 279 -30.91 -2.51 -21.63
N GLN A 280 -29.81 -3.23 -21.47
CA GLN A 280 -29.48 -3.86 -20.21
C GLN A 280 -29.20 -2.82 -19.10
N ALA A 281 -28.49 -1.74 -19.42
CA ALA A 281 -28.21 -0.65 -18.50
C ALA A 281 -29.52 0.05 -18.05
N ILE A 282 -30.44 0.31 -18.98
CA ILE A 282 -31.75 0.90 -18.69
C ILE A 282 -32.56 -0.04 -17.80
N ALA A 283 -32.70 -1.34 -18.18
CA ALA A 283 -33.48 -2.31 -17.45
C ALA A 283 -33.00 -2.56 -16.01
N LYS A 284 -31.70 -2.56 -15.79
CA LYS A 284 -31.10 -2.82 -14.48
C LYS A 284 -30.84 -1.54 -13.67
N ASN A 285 -30.89 -0.37 -14.29
CA ASN A 285 -30.47 0.91 -13.74
C ASN A 285 -29.02 0.85 -13.17
N GLU A 286 -28.13 0.19 -13.91
CA GLU A 286 -26.74 -0.04 -13.53
C GLU A 286 -25.79 0.27 -14.70
N VAL A 287 -24.51 0.54 -14.36
CA VAL A 287 -23.47 0.70 -15.38
C VAL A 287 -23.13 -0.66 -15.97
N VAL A 288 -23.24 -0.79 -17.29
CA VAL A 288 -22.89 -2.00 -18.06
C VAL A 288 -21.64 -1.71 -18.88
N TYR A 289 -20.63 -2.58 -18.76
CA TYR A 289 -19.42 -2.54 -19.57
C TYR A 289 -19.51 -3.54 -20.71
N ALA A 290 -19.13 -3.10 -21.90
CA ALA A 290 -19.10 -3.94 -23.10
C ALA A 290 -17.75 -4.69 -23.21
#